data_ad9e245d5688fe2649f8b5d7d295e25d
#
_entry.id   ad9e245d5688fe2649f8b5d7d295e25d
#
_cell.length_a   1.000
_cell.length_b   1.000
_cell.length_c   1.000
_cell.angle_alpha   90.00
_cell.angle_beta   90.00
_cell.angle_gamma   90.00
#
_symmetry.space_group_name_H-M   'P 1'
#
loop_
_entity.id
_entity.type
_entity.pdbx_description
1 polymer ?
#
loop_
_entity_poly.entity_id
_entity_poly.type
_entity_poly.pdbx_seq_one_letter_code
_entity_poly.pdbx_strand_id
1 'polypeptide(L)'
;MKKHLKLGLFKSNGRLNSEAISKYRSPFQRDRDRIIHSASFRRLKHKTQVFVNTEGDHFRTRITHSIEVAQIARSIAKYLNLNEDLTETLSLAHDLGHTPFGHAGENALDECMKEYGGFNHNLQTLRIVMFLENKYFKFNGLNLSI
;
A
#
# COMPACT_ATOMS: atom_id res chain seq x y z
N MET A 1 33.02 9.47 8.70
CA MET A 1 31.72 9.31 8.00
C MET A 1 31.68 7.91 7.37
N LYS A 2 30.94 6.96 7.95
CA LYS A 2 30.77 5.63 7.36
C LYS A 2 30.00 5.78 6.06
N LYS A 3 30.56 5.31 4.94
CA LYS A 3 29.80 5.10 3.70
C LYS A 3 28.71 4.09 4.00
N HIS A 4 27.51 4.58 4.34
CA HIS A 4 26.34 3.70 4.39
C HIS A 4 26.13 3.17 2.98
N LEU A 5 26.16 1.86 2.83
CA LEU A 5 25.82 1.18 1.61
C LEU A 5 24.47 1.75 1.14
N LYS A 6 24.37 2.11 -0.15
CA LYS A 6 23.12 2.46 -0.78
C LYS A 6 22.28 1.19 -0.94
N LEU A 7 21.65 0.75 0.14
CA LEU A 7 20.83 -0.47 0.20
C LEU A 7 19.41 -0.30 -0.34
N GLY A 8 19.07 0.87 -0.86
CA GLY A 8 17.71 1.18 -1.30
C GLY A 8 17.59 1.42 -2.80
N LEU A 9 16.42 1.13 -3.36
CA LEU A 9 16.05 1.50 -4.72
C LEU A 9 15.85 3.02 -4.82
N PHE A 10 16.67 3.69 -5.61
CA PHE A 10 16.57 5.14 -5.86
C PHE A 10 15.97 5.45 -7.23
N LYS A 11 15.90 4.46 -8.12
CA LYS A 11 15.35 4.61 -9.46
C LYS A 11 14.29 3.54 -9.72
N SER A 12 13.20 3.94 -10.37
CA SER A 12 12.20 3.01 -10.88
C SER A 12 12.71 2.34 -12.17
N ASN A 13 12.38 1.07 -12.34
CA ASN A 13 12.62 0.33 -13.60
C ASN A 13 11.58 0.67 -14.68
N GLY A 14 10.67 1.57 -14.40
CA GLY A 14 9.60 1.96 -15.30
C GLY A 14 8.23 1.53 -14.79
N ARG A 15 7.28 1.40 -15.72
CA ARG A 15 5.89 1.01 -15.47
C ARG A 15 5.44 0.02 -16.51
N LEU A 16 4.51 -0.85 -16.15
CA LEU A 16 3.93 -1.83 -17.09
C LEU A 16 3.33 -1.14 -18.31
N ASN A 17 2.56 -0.08 -18.10
CA ASN A 17 2.03 0.77 -19.17
C ASN A 17 2.82 2.07 -19.23
N SER A 18 3.43 2.33 -20.39
CA SER A 18 4.26 3.54 -20.61
C SER A 18 3.44 4.82 -20.42
N GLU A 19 4.02 5.79 -19.74
CA GLU A 19 3.42 7.11 -19.48
C GLU A 19 4.44 8.23 -19.60
N ALA A 20 3.96 9.43 -19.85
CA ALA A 20 4.80 10.62 -19.83
C ALA A 20 5.45 10.84 -18.44
N ILE A 21 6.72 11.16 -18.45
CA ILE A 21 7.48 11.48 -17.23
C ILE A 21 6.97 12.81 -16.66
N SER A 22 6.74 12.84 -15.35
CA SER A 22 6.38 14.08 -14.67
C SER A 22 7.61 14.99 -14.52
N LYS A 23 7.43 16.26 -14.79
CA LYS A 23 8.50 17.28 -14.59
C LYS A 23 8.72 17.63 -13.11
N TYR A 24 7.74 17.38 -12.24
CA TYR A 24 7.69 17.89 -10.86
C TYR A 24 7.68 16.81 -9.79
N ARG A 25 7.40 15.55 -10.16
CA ARG A 25 7.24 14.44 -9.20
C ARG A 25 8.11 13.27 -9.62
N SER A 26 8.76 12.63 -8.62
CA SER A 26 9.45 11.37 -8.81
C SER A 26 8.45 10.25 -9.19
N PRO A 27 8.90 9.15 -9.80
CA PRO A 27 8.03 7.98 -10.04
C PRO A 27 7.33 7.50 -8.77
N PHE A 28 8.04 7.44 -7.65
CA PHE A 28 7.51 6.97 -6.37
C PHE A 28 6.53 7.95 -5.72
N GLN A 29 6.73 9.26 -5.87
CA GLN A 29 5.72 10.26 -5.48
C GLN A 29 4.42 10.09 -6.26
N ARG A 30 4.52 9.81 -7.57
CA ARG A 30 3.32 9.50 -8.36
C ARG A 30 2.63 8.23 -7.89
N ASP A 31 3.38 7.24 -7.47
CA ASP A 31 2.82 5.99 -6.94
C ASP A 31 2.10 6.22 -5.62
N ARG A 32 2.71 6.96 -4.70
CA ARG A 32 2.06 7.41 -3.47
C ARG A 32 0.73 8.10 -3.74
N ASP A 33 0.72 9.07 -4.63
CA ASP A 33 -0.48 9.81 -4.99
C ASP A 33 -1.57 8.88 -5.57
N ARG A 34 -1.19 7.88 -6.37
CA ARG A 34 -2.12 6.88 -6.92
C ARG A 34 -2.74 6.02 -5.85
N ILE A 35 -1.96 5.59 -4.87
CA ILE A 35 -2.44 4.81 -3.72
C ILE A 35 -3.41 5.63 -2.88
N ILE A 36 -3.02 6.84 -2.45
CA ILE A 36 -3.87 7.71 -1.63
C ILE A 36 -5.22 8.00 -2.32
N HIS A 37 -5.20 8.18 -3.63
CA HIS A 37 -6.39 8.45 -4.42
C HIS A 37 -7.12 7.20 -4.93
N SER A 38 -6.72 5.99 -4.53
CA SER A 38 -7.41 4.74 -4.88
C SER A 38 -8.70 4.54 -4.09
N ALA A 39 -9.62 3.76 -4.64
CA ALA A 39 -10.83 3.39 -3.92
C ALA A 39 -10.53 2.47 -2.74
N SER A 40 -9.57 1.56 -2.90
CA SER A 40 -9.15 0.62 -1.86
C SER A 40 -8.55 1.33 -0.66
N PHE A 41 -7.74 2.38 -0.85
CA PHE A 41 -7.21 3.16 0.25
C PHE A 41 -8.31 3.87 1.04
N ARG A 42 -9.29 4.48 0.36
CA ARG A 42 -10.44 5.11 1.05
C ARG A 42 -11.27 4.11 1.86
N ARG A 43 -11.39 2.85 1.38
CA ARG A 43 -12.11 1.79 2.10
C ARG A 43 -11.45 1.38 3.41
N LEU A 44 -10.16 1.65 3.61
CA LEU A 44 -9.48 1.43 4.89
C LEU A 44 -10.10 2.21 6.04
N LYS A 45 -10.81 3.30 5.77
CA LYS A 45 -11.58 4.06 6.78
C LYS A 45 -12.65 3.19 7.46
N HIS A 46 -13.23 2.24 6.74
CA HIS A 46 -14.31 1.39 7.23
C HIS A 46 -13.82 0.03 7.77
N LYS A 47 -12.51 -0.22 7.76
CA LYS A 47 -11.90 -1.42 8.30
C LYS A 47 -11.26 -1.08 9.65
N THR A 48 -11.74 -1.75 10.70
CA THR A 48 -11.13 -1.64 12.04
C THR A 48 -9.83 -2.43 12.10
N GLN A 49 -8.93 -2.01 12.98
CA GLN A 49 -7.65 -2.73 13.12
C GLN A 49 -7.77 -3.94 14.06
N VAL A 50 -8.39 -3.77 15.22
CA VAL A 50 -8.54 -4.82 16.24
C VAL A 50 -9.97 -4.86 16.78
N PHE A 51 -10.57 -3.71 17.10
CA PHE A 51 -11.91 -3.62 17.69
C PHE A 51 -12.91 -3.08 16.69
N VAL A 52 -14.17 -3.55 16.80
CA VAL A 52 -15.28 -3.02 16.00
C VAL A 52 -15.59 -1.60 16.49
N ASN A 53 -15.55 -0.64 15.60
CA ASN A 53 -15.79 0.77 15.90
C ASN A 53 -17.30 1.06 16.00
N THR A 54 -17.95 0.56 17.06
CA THR A 54 -19.40 0.75 17.28
C THR A 54 -19.71 1.89 18.24
N GLU A 55 -18.75 2.37 19.03
CA GLU A 55 -18.98 3.33 20.10
C GLU A 55 -17.87 4.41 20.18
N GLY A 56 -17.87 5.35 19.24
CA GLY A 56 -17.07 6.57 19.36
C GLY A 56 -15.82 6.67 18.47
N ASP A 57 -15.32 7.89 18.31
CA ASP A 57 -14.21 8.26 17.42
C ASP A 57 -12.81 7.86 17.91
N HIS A 58 -12.70 7.15 19.02
CA HIS A 58 -11.41 6.81 19.66
C HIS A 58 -10.71 5.58 19.08
N PHE A 59 -11.40 4.80 18.25
CA PHE A 59 -10.83 3.56 17.72
C PHE A 59 -10.03 3.81 16.44
N ARG A 60 -8.82 3.26 16.41
CA ARG A 60 -7.91 3.33 15.29
C ARG A 60 -8.45 2.57 14.10
N THR A 61 -8.66 3.25 12.99
CA THR A 61 -9.00 2.62 11.71
C THR A 61 -7.72 2.21 10.97
N ARG A 62 -7.84 1.33 9.97
CA ARG A 62 -6.68 0.93 9.15
C ARG A 62 -6.09 2.09 8.36
N ILE A 63 -6.87 3.09 7.99
CA ILE A 63 -6.33 4.27 7.29
C ILE A 63 -5.42 5.10 8.22
N THR A 64 -5.83 5.33 9.47
CA THR A 64 -5.00 6.06 10.43
C THR A 64 -3.74 5.28 10.78
N HIS A 65 -3.84 3.96 10.93
CA HIS A 65 -2.68 3.08 11.10
C HIS A 65 -1.69 3.20 9.94
N SER A 66 -2.16 3.08 8.69
CA SER A 66 -1.29 3.16 7.52
C SER A 66 -0.58 4.50 7.41
N ILE A 67 -1.25 5.61 7.79
CA ILE A 67 -0.64 6.95 7.83
C ILE A 67 0.46 7.04 8.90
N GLU A 68 0.22 6.53 10.10
CA GLU A 68 1.20 6.54 11.19
C GLU A 68 2.41 5.67 10.87
N VAL A 69 2.19 4.47 10.32
CA VAL A 69 3.27 3.59 9.83
C VAL A 69 4.10 4.30 8.77
N ALA A 70 3.45 4.97 7.81
CA ALA A 70 4.14 5.69 6.76
C ALA A 70 5.01 6.84 7.30
N GLN A 71 4.51 7.58 8.30
CA GLN A 71 5.26 8.66 8.96
C GLN A 71 6.53 8.14 9.64
N ILE A 72 6.41 7.07 10.42
CA ILE A 72 7.54 6.46 11.15
C ILE A 72 8.54 5.86 10.15
N ALA A 73 8.05 5.08 9.19
CA ALA A 73 8.88 4.44 8.18
C ALA A 73 9.67 5.45 7.34
N ARG A 74 9.05 6.58 6.97
CA ARG A 74 9.70 7.68 6.28
C ARG A 74 10.83 8.29 7.11
N SER A 75 10.61 8.49 8.41
CA SER A 75 11.64 9.02 9.33
C SER A 75 12.84 8.06 9.43
N ILE A 76 12.59 6.76 9.50
CA ILE A 76 13.64 5.73 9.50
C ILE A 76 14.37 5.71 8.15
N ALA A 77 13.64 5.75 7.04
CA ALA A 77 14.23 5.79 5.69
C ALA A 77 15.18 6.99 5.53
N LYS A 78 14.77 8.16 6.00
CA LYS A 78 15.60 9.37 6.01
C LYS A 78 16.88 9.17 6.82
N TYR A 79 16.78 8.62 8.03
CA TYR A 79 17.93 8.35 8.90
C TYR A 79 18.91 7.36 8.26
N LEU A 80 18.38 6.31 7.60
CA LEU A 80 19.17 5.29 6.92
C LEU A 80 19.62 5.69 5.50
N ASN A 81 19.27 6.89 5.04
CA ASN A 81 19.56 7.37 3.70
C ASN A 81 18.98 6.46 2.60
N LEU A 82 17.74 5.96 2.82
CA LEU A 82 16.94 5.22 1.86
C LEU A 82 15.98 6.15 1.10
N ASN A 83 15.24 5.60 0.14
CA ASN A 83 14.25 6.37 -0.60
C ASN A 83 12.97 6.60 0.24
N GLU A 84 12.78 7.82 0.71
CA GLU A 84 11.64 8.21 1.54
C GLU A 84 10.31 8.04 0.81
N ASP A 85 10.22 8.44 -0.46
CA ASP A 85 8.97 8.38 -1.24
C ASP A 85 8.54 6.93 -1.49
N LEU A 86 9.49 6.04 -1.80
CA LEU A 86 9.21 4.62 -1.97
C LEU A 86 8.76 3.99 -0.66
N THR A 87 9.44 4.29 0.45
CA THR A 87 9.11 3.76 1.78
C THR A 87 7.71 4.21 2.20
N GLU A 88 7.38 5.49 2.02
CA GLU A 88 6.05 6.02 2.28
C GLU A 88 4.98 5.32 1.43
N THR A 89 5.25 5.14 0.14
CA THR A 89 4.34 4.46 -0.80
C THR A 89 4.02 3.04 -0.36
N LEU A 90 5.06 2.26 -0.02
CA LEU A 90 4.90 0.87 0.44
C LEU A 90 4.13 0.80 1.76
N SER A 91 4.44 1.70 2.70
CA SER A 91 3.76 1.77 3.99
C SER A 91 2.29 2.12 3.86
N LEU A 92 1.90 2.99 2.93
CA LEU A 92 0.49 3.31 2.66
C LEU A 92 -0.24 2.15 1.98
N ALA A 93 0.47 1.32 1.21
CA ALA A 93 -0.13 0.23 0.45
C ALA A 93 -0.29 -1.07 1.24
N HIS A 94 0.46 -1.28 2.32
CA HIS A 94 0.61 -2.60 2.94
C HIS A 94 -0.71 -3.24 3.39
N ASP A 95 -1.68 -2.43 3.84
CA ASP A 95 -2.95 -2.88 4.39
C ASP A 95 -4.11 -2.95 3.37
N LEU A 96 -3.89 -2.60 2.09
CA LEU A 96 -4.96 -2.51 1.09
C LEU A 96 -5.71 -3.84 0.92
N GLY A 97 -5.00 -4.95 0.94
CA GLY A 97 -5.54 -6.30 0.76
C GLY A 97 -6.08 -6.96 2.02
N HIS A 98 -5.96 -6.30 3.18
CA HIS A 98 -6.36 -6.92 4.45
C HIS A 98 -7.88 -7.12 4.53
N THR A 99 -8.29 -8.26 5.12
CA THR A 99 -9.69 -8.61 5.34
C THR A 99 -10.32 -7.80 6.48
N PRO A 100 -11.66 -7.69 6.54
CA PRO A 100 -12.35 -7.33 7.77
C PRO A 100 -11.99 -8.30 8.90
N PHE A 101 -12.07 -7.87 10.16
CA PHE A 101 -11.79 -8.66 11.35
C PHE A 101 -10.35 -9.15 11.51
N GLY A 102 -9.38 -8.45 10.90
CA GLY A 102 -7.96 -8.71 11.06
C GLY A 102 -7.54 -10.13 10.66
N HIS A 103 -6.63 -10.72 11.42
CA HIS A 103 -6.12 -12.08 11.15
C HIS A 103 -7.18 -13.17 11.31
N ALA A 104 -8.18 -12.99 12.18
CA ALA A 104 -9.27 -13.95 12.29
C ALA A 104 -10.07 -14.04 10.98
N GLY A 105 -10.36 -12.91 10.36
CA GLY A 105 -11.02 -12.88 9.06
C GLY A 105 -10.14 -13.42 7.93
N GLU A 106 -8.82 -13.20 7.99
CA GLU A 106 -7.88 -13.76 7.04
C GLU A 106 -7.82 -15.29 7.12
N ASN A 107 -7.68 -15.84 8.35
CA ASN A 107 -7.64 -17.28 8.56
C ASN A 107 -8.94 -17.97 8.10
N ALA A 108 -10.09 -17.39 8.41
CA ALA A 108 -11.38 -17.91 7.97
C ALA A 108 -11.51 -17.91 6.44
N LEU A 109 -11.06 -16.82 5.80
CA LEU A 109 -11.10 -16.72 4.34
C LEU A 109 -10.09 -17.67 3.70
N ASP A 110 -8.89 -17.83 4.26
CA ASP A 110 -7.89 -18.78 3.77
C ASP A 110 -8.42 -20.22 3.84
N GLU A 111 -9.07 -20.59 4.95
CA GLU A 111 -9.70 -21.90 5.10
C GLU A 111 -10.80 -22.14 4.04
N CYS A 112 -11.70 -21.18 3.87
CA CYS A 112 -12.75 -21.27 2.86
C CYS A 112 -12.22 -21.34 1.42
N MET A 113 -11.05 -20.75 1.18
CA MET A 113 -10.42 -20.67 -0.15
C MET A 113 -9.40 -21.78 -0.43
N LYS A 114 -9.22 -22.75 0.47
CA LYS A 114 -8.20 -23.81 0.34
C LYS A 114 -8.20 -24.51 -1.01
N GLU A 115 -9.38 -24.87 -1.52
CA GLU A 115 -9.52 -25.54 -2.82
C GLU A 115 -9.14 -24.63 -4.01
N TYR A 116 -9.07 -23.32 -3.78
CA TYR A 116 -8.77 -22.28 -4.79
C TYR A 116 -7.38 -21.67 -4.60
N GLY A 117 -6.52 -22.28 -3.78
CA GLY A 117 -5.15 -21.81 -3.52
C GLY A 117 -4.99 -20.94 -2.27
N GLY A 118 -6.03 -20.84 -1.42
CA GLY A 118 -6.00 -20.09 -0.18
C GLY A 118 -6.15 -18.58 -0.35
N PHE A 119 -5.96 -17.85 0.75
CA PHE A 119 -5.99 -16.40 0.78
C PHE A 119 -4.78 -15.83 1.54
N ASN A 120 -4.18 -14.78 0.99
CA ASN A 120 -3.09 -14.04 1.61
C ASN A 120 -3.27 -12.54 1.33
N HIS A 121 -3.28 -11.71 2.37
CA HIS A 121 -3.52 -10.27 2.24
C HIS A 121 -2.45 -9.55 1.42
N ASN A 122 -1.19 -10.01 1.43
CA ASN A 122 -0.13 -9.40 0.62
C ASN A 122 -0.35 -9.67 -0.88
N LEU A 123 -0.71 -10.91 -1.23
CA LEU A 123 -1.08 -11.25 -2.61
C LEU A 123 -2.32 -10.50 -3.06
N GLN A 124 -3.30 -10.35 -2.17
CA GLN A 124 -4.48 -9.54 -2.44
C GLN A 124 -4.15 -8.05 -2.61
N THR A 125 -3.21 -7.51 -1.84
CA THR A 125 -2.71 -6.14 -2.06
C THR A 125 -2.14 -5.98 -3.46
N LEU A 126 -1.27 -6.89 -3.91
CA LEU A 126 -0.75 -6.88 -5.28
C LEU A 126 -1.87 -6.98 -6.31
N ARG A 127 -2.82 -7.88 -6.11
CA ARG A 127 -3.97 -8.03 -7.02
C ARG A 127 -4.80 -6.75 -7.12
N ILE A 128 -5.01 -6.06 -6.01
CA ILE A 128 -5.72 -4.78 -5.97
C ILE A 128 -4.98 -3.74 -6.81
N VAL A 129 -3.70 -3.51 -6.54
CA VAL A 129 -2.95 -2.44 -7.22
C VAL A 129 -2.62 -2.74 -8.67
N MET A 130 -2.52 -4.02 -9.04
CA MET A 130 -2.22 -4.43 -10.41
C MET A 130 -3.45 -4.59 -11.29
N PHE A 131 -4.60 -5.02 -10.74
CA PHE A 131 -5.73 -5.47 -11.55
C PHE A 131 -7.09 -4.90 -11.12
N LEU A 132 -7.39 -4.83 -9.81
CA LEU A 132 -8.76 -4.57 -9.34
C LEU A 132 -9.11 -3.08 -9.26
N GLU A 133 -8.13 -2.19 -9.08
CA GLU A 133 -8.38 -0.75 -9.16
C GLU A 133 -8.65 -0.37 -10.62
N ASN A 134 -9.82 0.18 -10.85
CA ASN A 134 -10.27 0.61 -12.18
C ASN A 134 -10.29 2.14 -12.25
N LYS A 135 -9.10 2.73 -12.38
CA LYS A 135 -8.91 4.20 -12.41
C LYS A 135 -8.69 4.74 -13.81
N TYR A 136 -8.14 3.93 -14.71
CA TYR A 136 -7.73 4.35 -16.03
C TYR A 136 -8.54 3.63 -17.11
N PHE A 137 -8.94 4.35 -18.14
CA PHE A 137 -9.74 3.79 -19.24
C PHE A 137 -8.97 2.74 -20.07
N LYS A 138 -7.65 2.89 -20.18
CA LYS A 138 -6.82 2.08 -21.08
C LYS A 138 -6.28 0.80 -20.47
N PHE A 139 -6.26 0.69 -19.15
CA PHE A 139 -5.68 -0.47 -18.45
C PHE A 139 -6.21 -0.58 -17.02
N ASN A 140 -6.19 -1.79 -16.49
CA ASN A 140 -6.54 -2.10 -15.11
C ASN A 140 -5.42 -1.76 -14.14
N GLY A 141 -5.77 -1.61 -12.87
CA GLY A 141 -4.81 -1.34 -11.80
C GLY A 141 -4.34 0.11 -11.74
N LEU A 142 -3.38 0.35 -10.88
CA LEU A 142 -2.83 1.68 -10.61
C LEU A 142 -1.61 2.02 -11.47
N ASN A 143 -1.06 1.06 -12.23
CA ASN A 143 0.16 1.23 -13.03
C ASN A 143 1.32 1.81 -12.20
N LEU A 144 1.62 1.17 -11.07
CA LEU A 144 2.72 1.56 -10.19
C LEU A 144 4.08 1.27 -10.83
N SER A 145 5.14 1.83 -10.26
CA SER A 145 6.54 1.56 -10.65
C SER A 145 6.91 0.10 -10.39
N ILE A 146 7.76 -0.44 -11.26
CA ILE A 146 8.35 -1.77 -11.18
C ILE A 146 9.74 -1.68 -10.56
#